data_ed3d0617ffb8502806b960bc0fa7353d
#
_entry.id   ed3d0617ffb8502806b960bc0fa7353d
#
_cell.length_a   1.000
_cell.length_b   1.000
_cell.length_c   1.000
_cell.angle_alpha   90.00
_cell.angle_beta   90.00
_cell.angle_gamma   90.00
#
_symmetry.space_group_name_H-M   'P 1'
#
loop_
_entity.id
_entity.type
_entity.pdbx_description
1 polymer ?
#
loop_
_entity_poly.entity_id
_entity_poly.type
_entity_poly.pdbx_seq_one_letter_code
_entity_poly.pdbx_strand_id
1 'polypeptide(L)'
;MVFWPYSFKFKKHYNLTDDSLNISFEIETKKGMPFMLGYHPAFKLSGDNSEICITQSQKITLQNIMDGGSNAFPILNTDEITLVKKSGYNIAIKTEGFSNFMLWTEVPNMLCIEPITQYPYTCKKELSSNLFNISKGKEKFNVEIKPF
;
A
#
# COMPACT_ATOMS: atom_id res chain seq x y z
N MET A 1 25.47 16.80 -1.84
CA MET A 1 24.53 15.75 -1.38
C MET A 1 23.50 16.43 -0.52
N VAL A 2 22.22 16.37 -0.89
CA VAL A 2 21.14 16.99 -0.08
C VAL A 2 20.71 15.95 0.93
N PHE A 3 20.93 16.21 2.19
CA PHE A 3 20.47 15.34 3.27
C PHE A 3 19.04 15.71 3.66
N TRP A 4 18.26 14.73 4.06
CA TRP A 4 16.93 14.97 4.64
C TRP A 4 17.06 15.83 5.88
N PRO A 5 16.46 17.05 5.92
CA PRO A 5 16.77 18.04 6.97
C PRO A 5 16.04 17.81 8.29
N TYR A 6 15.23 16.76 8.37
CA TYR A 6 14.42 16.47 9.56
C TYR A 6 14.95 15.26 10.31
N SER A 7 15.08 15.37 11.62
CA SER A 7 15.30 14.21 12.48
C SER A 7 13.98 13.50 12.73
N PHE A 8 13.97 12.19 12.57
CA PHE A 8 12.82 11.35 12.84
C PHE A 8 13.25 9.99 13.39
N LYS A 9 12.34 9.34 14.10
CA LYS A 9 12.44 7.95 14.50
C LYS A 9 11.33 7.18 13.84
N PHE A 10 11.68 6.13 13.13
CA PHE A 10 10.75 5.23 12.45
C PHE A 10 10.83 3.86 13.09
N LYS A 11 9.69 3.33 13.51
CA LYS A 11 9.57 1.97 14.04
C LYS A 11 8.56 1.19 13.22
N LYS A 12 8.88 -0.05 12.95
CA LYS A 12 8.01 -1.02 12.33
C LYS A 12 7.88 -2.23 13.24
N HIS A 13 6.65 -2.58 13.60
CA HIS A 13 6.34 -3.71 14.47
C HIS A 13 5.54 -4.74 13.70
N TYR A 14 5.81 -6.00 13.97
CA TYR A 14 5.07 -7.14 13.47
C TYR A 14 4.42 -7.87 14.62
N ASN A 15 3.15 -8.19 14.48
CA ASN A 15 2.41 -9.01 15.41
C ASN A 15 1.65 -10.07 14.63
N LEU A 16 2.06 -11.32 14.79
CA LEU A 16 1.40 -12.47 14.20
C LEU A 16 0.40 -13.04 15.21
N THR A 17 -0.85 -13.17 14.76
CA THR A 17 -1.92 -13.85 15.50
C THR A 17 -2.23 -15.19 14.84
N ASP A 18 -3.23 -15.91 15.36
CA ASP A 18 -3.63 -17.21 14.80
C ASP A 18 -4.19 -17.09 13.36
N ASP A 19 -4.73 -15.92 12.99
CA ASP A 19 -5.43 -15.73 11.73
C ASP A 19 -4.98 -14.48 10.91
N SER A 20 -4.07 -13.67 11.45
CA SER A 20 -3.63 -12.46 10.75
C SER A 20 -2.20 -12.05 11.09
N LEU A 21 -1.59 -11.29 10.16
CA LEU A 21 -0.35 -10.55 10.38
C LEU A 21 -0.69 -9.06 10.49
N ASN A 22 -0.43 -8.48 11.65
CA ASN A 22 -0.60 -7.06 11.91
C ASN A 22 0.76 -6.35 11.87
N ILE A 23 0.86 -5.31 11.05
CA ILE A 23 2.08 -4.53 10.88
C ILE A 23 1.76 -3.09 11.26
N SER A 24 2.44 -2.54 12.26
CA SER A 24 2.29 -1.15 12.64
C SER A 24 3.55 -0.36 12.37
N PHE A 25 3.36 0.89 11.97
CA PHE A 25 4.41 1.86 11.68
C PHE A 25 4.22 3.06 12.60
N GLU A 26 5.28 3.48 13.25
CA GLU A 26 5.29 4.67 14.10
C GLU A 26 6.36 5.64 13.62
N ILE A 27 5.98 6.90 13.46
CA ILE A 27 6.89 8.00 13.12
C ILE A 27 6.86 8.98 14.27
N GLU A 28 8.02 9.24 14.88
CA GLU A 28 8.23 10.29 15.86
C GLU A 28 9.17 11.35 15.26
N THR A 29 8.74 12.61 15.21
CA THR A 29 9.52 13.70 14.63
C THR A 29 9.04 15.05 15.17
N LYS A 30 9.67 16.14 14.75
CA LYS A 30 9.13 17.49 15.00
C LYS A 30 7.87 17.71 14.16
N LYS A 31 6.91 18.48 14.71
CA LYS A 31 5.75 18.94 13.95
C LYS A 31 6.21 19.70 12.70
N GLY A 32 5.50 19.51 11.61
CA GLY A 32 5.77 20.18 10.34
C GLY A 32 6.67 19.42 9.39
N MET A 33 7.19 18.23 9.74
CA MET A 33 7.93 17.40 8.77
C MET A 33 6.99 16.92 7.67
N PRO A 34 7.24 17.23 6.39
CA PRO A 34 6.50 16.63 5.27
C PRO A 34 6.94 15.19 5.10
N PHE A 35 6.01 14.29 4.81
CA PHE A 35 6.33 12.89 4.53
C PHE A 35 5.25 12.21 3.67
N MET A 36 5.63 11.15 3.00
CA MET A 36 4.75 10.12 2.46
C MET A 36 5.20 8.78 3.03
N LEU A 37 4.25 7.92 3.31
CA LEU A 37 4.52 6.56 3.76
C LEU A 37 3.85 5.58 2.81
N GLY A 38 4.60 4.57 2.40
CA GLY A 38 4.12 3.41 1.68
C GLY A 38 4.70 2.13 2.24
N TYR A 39 3.97 1.04 2.09
CA TYR A 39 4.44 -0.31 2.38
C TYR A 39 4.29 -1.17 1.13
N HIS A 40 5.30 -1.95 0.79
CA HIS A 40 5.43 -2.64 -0.48
C HIS A 40 5.45 -4.17 -0.30
N PRO A 41 4.34 -4.80 0.12
CA PRO A 41 4.24 -6.25 0.21
C PRO A 41 3.94 -6.85 -1.16
N ALA A 42 4.53 -8.02 -1.42
CA ALA A 42 4.30 -8.79 -2.63
C ALA A 42 3.63 -10.13 -2.28
N PHE A 43 2.63 -10.50 -3.07
CA PHE A 43 1.85 -11.72 -2.89
C PHE A 43 2.07 -12.67 -4.07
N LYS A 44 2.31 -13.94 -3.75
CA LYS A 44 2.44 -14.98 -4.77
C LYS A 44 1.10 -15.24 -5.43
N LEU A 45 1.08 -15.28 -6.75
CA LEU A 45 -0.05 -15.62 -7.61
C LEU A 45 0.09 -17.04 -8.17
N SER A 46 -0.99 -17.56 -8.78
CA SER A 46 -0.99 -18.86 -9.46
C SER A 46 -0.17 -18.86 -10.76
N GLY A 47 -0.10 -17.69 -11.42
CA GLY A 47 0.56 -17.51 -12.71
C GLY A 47 -0.35 -17.75 -13.93
N ASP A 48 -1.65 -18.04 -13.71
CA ASP A 48 -2.64 -18.25 -14.78
C ASP A 48 -3.52 -17.01 -15.03
N ASN A 49 -3.17 -15.88 -14.42
CA ASN A 49 -3.88 -14.60 -14.49
C ASN A 49 -5.34 -14.64 -14.03
N SER A 50 -5.72 -15.61 -13.21
CA SER A 50 -7.09 -15.80 -12.75
C SER A 50 -7.46 -14.97 -11.51
N GLU A 51 -6.47 -14.45 -10.81
CA GLU A 51 -6.69 -13.66 -9.62
C GLU A 51 -7.26 -12.28 -9.93
N ILE A 52 -8.03 -11.77 -8.99
CA ILE A 52 -8.61 -10.43 -9.04
C ILE A 52 -8.44 -9.72 -7.70
N CYS A 53 -8.36 -8.40 -7.75
CA CYS A 53 -8.47 -7.56 -6.58
C CYS A 53 -9.89 -6.97 -6.49
N ILE A 54 -10.47 -6.98 -5.30
CA ILE A 54 -11.81 -6.44 -5.04
C ILE A 54 -11.70 -5.40 -3.93
N THR A 55 -12.32 -4.24 -4.17
CA THR A 55 -12.60 -3.21 -3.17
C THR A 55 -14.11 -3.03 -3.03
N GLN A 56 -14.56 -2.13 -2.17
CA GLN A 56 -15.99 -1.80 -2.06
C GLN A 56 -16.60 -1.28 -3.37
N SER A 57 -15.81 -0.63 -4.23
CA SER A 57 -16.30 0.10 -5.40
C SER A 57 -15.89 -0.51 -6.74
N GLN A 58 -14.90 -1.41 -6.77
CA GLN A 58 -14.35 -1.88 -8.05
C GLN A 58 -13.77 -3.29 -7.96
N LYS A 59 -13.80 -3.96 -9.09
CA LYS A 59 -13.16 -5.24 -9.36
C LYS A 59 -12.05 -5.02 -10.39
N ILE A 60 -10.83 -5.42 -10.05
CA ILE A 60 -9.62 -5.18 -10.85
C ILE A 60 -9.03 -6.54 -11.22
N THR A 61 -8.84 -6.78 -12.50
CA THR A 61 -8.17 -7.99 -13.02
C THR A 61 -6.67 -7.75 -13.09
N LEU A 62 -5.88 -8.83 -13.14
CA LEU A 62 -4.45 -8.72 -13.40
C LEU A 62 -4.17 -8.03 -14.74
N GLN A 63 -5.02 -8.25 -15.76
CA GLN A 63 -4.87 -7.57 -17.05
C GLN A 63 -4.96 -6.05 -16.90
N ASN A 64 -5.91 -5.54 -16.11
CA ASN A 64 -6.00 -4.09 -15.85
C ASN A 64 -4.70 -3.52 -15.25
N ILE A 65 -4.04 -4.29 -14.39
CA ILE A 65 -2.77 -3.87 -13.76
C ILE A 65 -1.64 -3.93 -14.80
N MET A 66 -1.55 -5.02 -15.56
CA MET A 66 -0.51 -5.23 -16.57
C MET A 66 -0.59 -4.22 -17.72
N ASP A 67 -1.78 -3.78 -18.10
CA ASP A 67 -1.99 -2.74 -19.13
C ASP A 67 -1.35 -1.40 -18.75
N GLY A 68 -1.12 -1.16 -17.45
CA GLY A 68 -0.37 -0.01 -16.95
C GLY A 68 1.14 -0.07 -17.21
N GLY A 69 1.66 -1.22 -17.62
CA GLY A 69 3.09 -1.46 -17.85
C GLY A 69 3.92 -1.20 -16.59
N SER A 70 4.90 -0.31 -16.67
CA SER A 70 5.74 0.09 -15.55
C SER A 70 5.04 1.03 -14.55
N ASN A 71 3.83 1.51 -14.86
CA ASN A 71 3.07 2.35 -13.94
C ASN A 71 2.21 1.49 -13.02
N ALA A 72 2.24 1.79 -11.73
CA ALA A 72 1.34 1.15 -10.80
C ALA A 72 -0.12 1.54 -11.07
N PHE A 73 -1.05 0.61 -10.89
CA PHE A 73 -2.49 0.85 -10.98
C PHE A 73 -2.97 1.48 -9.66
N PRO A 74 -3.46 2.72 -9.64
CA PRO A 74 -3.87 3.39 -8.42
C PRO A 74 -5.28 3.01 -8.00
N ILE A 75 -5.47 2.80 -6.71
CA ILE A 75 -6.78 2.68 -6.08
C ILE A 75 -6.84 3.75 -4.98
N LEU A 76 -7.70 4.73 -5.18
CA LEU A 76 -7.77 5.90 -4.31
C LEU A 76 -8.97 5.80 -3.35
N ASN A 77 -8.84 6.46 -2.18
CA ASN A 77 -9.90 6.60 -1.19
C ASN A 77 -10.47 5.26 -0.73
N THR A 78 -9.61 4.30 -0.47
CA THR A 78 -9.98 3.01 0.12
C THR A 78 -8.93 2.55 1.12
N ASP A 79 -9.37 1.87 2.16
CA ASP A 79 -8.58 1.32 3.25
C ASP A 79 -8.64 -0.21 3.32
N GLU A 80 -9.38 -0.83 2.39
CA GLU A 80 -9.52 -2.29 2.32
C GLU A 80 -9.48 -2.80 0.89
N ILE A 81 -8.74 -3.89 0.67
CA ILE A 81 -8.67 -4.62 -0.59
C ILE A 81 -8.58 -6.12 -0.33
N THR A 82 -9.24 -6.91 -1.16
CA THR A 82 -9.16 -8.38 -1.12
C THR A 82 -8.54 -8.89 -2.41
N LEU A 83 -7.47 -9.67 -2.27
CA LEU A 83 -6.93 -10.51 -3.35
C LEU A 83 -7.71 -11.83 -3.34
N VAL A 84 -8.52 -12.05 -4.37
CA VAL A 84 -9.28 -13.28 -4.57
C VAL A 84 -8.49 -14.22 -5.46
N LYS A 85 -8.25 -15.41 -4.97
CA LYS A 85 -7.46 -16.45 -5.65
C LYS A 85 -8.37 -17.60 -6.08
N LYS A 86 -8.04 -18.21 -7.21
CA LYS A 86 -8.75 -19.39 -7.73
C LYS A 86 -8.53 -20.62 -6.85
N SER A 87 -7.36 -20.71 -6.23
CA SER A 87 -6.99 -21.80 -5.36
C SER A 87 -6.22 -21.27 -4.12
N GLY A 88 -6.38 -21.95 -3.00
CA GLY A 88 -5.81 -21.53 -1.73
C GLY A 88 -6.65 -20.44 -1.04
N TYR A 89 -6.02 -19.70 -0.16
CA TYR A 89 -6.70 -18.67 0.63
C TYR A 89 -6.79 -17.36 -0.14
N ASN A 90 -7.94 -16.70 -0.06
CA ASN A 90 -8.04 -15.27 -0.35
C ASN A 90 -7.24 -14.48 0.70
N ILE A 91 -6.90 -13.26 0.38
CA ILE A 91 -6.14 -12.39 1.28
C ILE A 91 -6.85 -11.05 1.39
N ALA A 92 -7.37 -10.76 2.57
CA ALA A 92 -7.87 -9.43 2.90
C ALA A 92 -6.74 -8.58 3.46
N ILE A 93 -6.67 -7.33 3.02
CA ILE A 93 -5.72 -6.33 3.51
C ILE A 93 -6.54 -5.13 3.97
N LYS A 94 -6.47 -4.81 5.26
CA LYS A 94 -7.09 -3.64 5.86
C LYS A 94 -6.02 -2.70 6.38
N THR A 95 -6.29 -1.40 6.29
CA THR A 95 -5.32 -0.40 6.71
C THR A 95 -5.94 0.68 7.58
N GLU A 96 -5.12 1.25 8.46
CA GLU A 96 -5.44 2.48 9.20
C GLU A 96 -4.35 3.51 8.94
N GLY A 97 -4.76 4.72 8.58
CA GLY A 97 -3.85 5.82 8.23
C GLY A 97 -3.40 5.83 6.77
N PHE A 98 -3.46 4.70 6.08
CA PHE A 98 -3.33 4.64 4.63
C PHE A 98 -4.72 4.77 4.00
N SER A 99 -4.84 5.56 2.96
CA SER A 99 -6.12 5.83 2.30
C SER A 99 -6.13 5.45 0.82
N ASN A 100 -5.06 4.85 0.35
CA ASN A 100 -4.91 4.46 -1.05
C ASN A 100 -4.07 3.18 -1.16
N PHE A 101 -4.21 2.51 -2.31
CA PHE A 101 -3.32 1.41 -2.70
C PHE A 101 -2.73 1.67 -4.08
N MET A 102 -1.53 1.14 -4.31
CA MET A 102 -0.98 0.91 -5.64
C MET A 102 -0.90 -0.59 -5.88
N LEU A 103 -1.33 -1.02 -7.07
CA LEU A 103 -1.17 -2.39 -7.53
C LEU A 103 -0.13 -2.43 -8.64
N TRP A 104 0.82 -3.33 -8.53
CA TRP A 104 1.89 -3.43 -9.50
C TRP A 104 2.40 -4.85 -9.67
N THR A 105 2.70 -5.23 -10.90
CA THR A 105 3.34 -6.49 -11.23
C THR A 105 4.21 -6.36 -12.49
N GLU A 106 5.36 -6.99 -12.46
CA GLU A 106 6.21 -7.20 -13.65
C GLU A 106 6.18 -8.64 -14.16
N VAL A 107 5.69 -9.56 -13.33
CA VAL A 107 5.72 -11.01 -13.61
C VAL A 107 4.40 -11.66 -13.23
N PRO A 108 3.94 -12.69 -13.97
CA PRO A 108 2.59 -13.23 -13.80
C PRO A 108 2.37 -13.98 -12.47
N ASN A 109 3.41 -14.26 -11.71
CA ASN A 109 3.33 -15.05 -10.47
C ASN A 109 3.46 -14.21 -9.18
N MET A 110 3.46 -12.89 -9.29
CA MET A 110 3.58 -11.96 -8.16
C MET A 110 2.70 -10.73 -8.37
N LEU A 111 2.10 -10.24 -7.31
CA LEU A 111 1.40 -8.96 -7.28
C LEU A 111 1.81 -8.18 -6.03
N CYS A 112 2.25 -6.94 -6.23
CA CYS A 112 2.42 -5.98 -5.16
C CYS A 112 1.08 -5.28 -4.89
N ILE A 113 0.66 -5.25 -3.63
CA ILE A 113 -0.52 -4.52 -3.16
C ILE A 113 -0.04 -3.57 -2.09
N GLU A 114 0.18 -2.32 -2.48
CA GLU A 114 0.96 -1.35 -1.72
C GLU A 114 0.05 -0.30 -1.07
N PRO A 115 -0.23 -0.39 0.24
CA PRO A 115 -0.89 0.69 0.93
C PRO A 115 0.01 1.93 0.97
N ILE A 116 -0.56 3.08 0.63
CA ILE A 116 0.13 4.37 0.60
C ILE A 116 -0.72 5.48 1.21
N THR A 117 -0.06 6.46 1.80
CA THR A 117 -0.77 7.62 2.38
C THR A 117 -1.23 8.60 1.32
N GLN A 118 -0.42 8.80 0.28
CA GLN A 118 -0.72 9.69 -0.85
C GLN A 118 -0.21 9.05 -2.13
N TYR A 119 -0.94 9.24 -3.23
CA TYR A 119 -0.50 8.77 -4.53
C TYR A 119 0.54 9.73 -5.12
N PRO A 120 1.78 9.28 -5.37
CA PRO A 120 2.89 10.18 -5.71
C PRO A 120 2.88 10.70 -7.14
N TYR A 121 2.02 10.15 -8.01
CA TYR A 121 2.00 10.51 -9.43
C TYR A 121 0.81 11.39 -9.75
N THR A 122 1.07 12.66 -9.98
CA THR A 122 0.17 13.51 -10.74
C THR A 122 0.51 13.38 -12.23
N CYS A 123 -0.45 13.65 -13.11
CA CYS A 123 -0.23 13.65 -14.56
C CYS A 123 0.97 14.50 -15.01
N LYS A 124 1.41 15.44 -14.19
CA LYS A 124 2.50 16.37 -14.47
C LYS A 124 3.80 16.06 -13.70
N LYS A 125 3.84 15.04 -12.84
CA LYS A 125 4.96 14.75 -11.92
C LYS A 125 5.39 15.95 -11.07
N GLU A 126 4.48 16.85 -10.77
CA GLU A 126 4.75 18.04 -9.96
C GLU A 126 4.59 17.69 -8.48
N LEU A 127 5.58 18.06 -7.68
CA LEU A 127 5.48 18.00 -6.23
C LEU A 127 4.59 19.15 -5.76
N SER A 128 3.39 18.83 -5.30
CA SER A 128 2.48 19.79 -4.67
C SER A 128 2.35 19.49 -3.18
N SER A 129 2.02 20.51 -2.39
CA SER A 129 1.81 20.36 -0.94
C SER A 129 0.70 19.35 -0.60
N ASN A 130 -0.21 19.06 -1.52
CA ASN A 130 -1.30 18.11 -1.37
C ASN A 130 -0.82 16.63 -1.44
N LEU A 131 0.42 16.40 -1.88
CA LEU A 131 1.01 15.07 -1.99
C LEU A 131 1.75 14.63 -0.72
N PHE A 132 1.82 15.49 0.29
CA PHE A 132 2.53 15.19 1.53
C PHE A 132 1.60 15.20 2.73
N ASN A 133 1.83 14.27 3.63
CA ASN A 133 1.36 14.42 4.99
C ASN A 133 2.30 15.38 5.73
N ILE A 134 1.74 16.17 6.62
CA ILE A 134 2.52 17.04 7.53
C ILE A 134 2.43 16.46 8.92
N SER A 135 3.56 16.08 9.48
CA SER A 135 3.60 15.44 10.79
C SER A 135 3.09 16.35 11.91
N LYS A 136 2.27 15.77 12.79
CA LYS A 136 1.82 16.37 14.04
C LYS A 136 2.76 16.07 15.21
N GLY A 137 3.87 15.34 14.95
CA GLY A 137 4.89 14.95 15.93
C GLY A 137 4.96 13.45 16.17
N LYS A 138 3.80 12.77 16.23
CA LYS A 138 3.69 11.32 16.31
C LYS A 138 2.60 10.87 15.37
N GLU A 139 2.95 9.91 14.51
CA GLU A 139 2.04 9.31 13.55
C GLU A 139 2.04 7.79 13.72
N LYS A 140 0.89 7.17 13.53
CA LYS A 140 0.74 5.73 13.58
C LYS A 140 -0.09 5.25 12.39
N PHE A 141 0.36 4.14 11.79
CA PHE A 141 -0.29 3.48 10.67
C PHE A 141 -0.34 1.99 10.93
N ASN A 142 -1.38 1.31 10.46
CA ASN A 142 -1.51 -0.13 10.59
C ASN A 142 -1.87 -0.77 9.25
N VAL A 143 -1.39 -1.99 9.07
CA VAL A 143 -1.77 -2.89 7.98
C VAL A 143 -2.06 -4.25 8.60
N GLU A 144 -3.27 -4.75 8.40
CA GLU A 144 -3.66 -6.12 8.71
C GLU A 144 -3.71 -6.94 7.42
N ILE A 145 -3.06 -8.09 7.42
CA ILE A 145 -3.08 -9.05 6.32
C ILE A 145 -3.70 -10.34 6.85
N LYS A 146 -4.86 -10.72 6.33
CA LYS A 146 -5.65 -11.86 6.80
C LYS A 146 -5.97 -12.82 5.65
N PRO A 147 -5.45 -14.04 5.65
CA PRO A 147 -5.91 -15.11 4.77
C PRO A 147 -7.26 -15.66 5.26
N PHE A 148 -8.13 -16.08 4.32
CA PHE A 148 -9.43 -16.71 4.64
C PHE A 148 -9.97 -17.58 3.51
#